data_c0d249377f6d226576f8db6c35df9a3d
#
_entry.id   c0d249377f6d226576f8db6c35df9a3d
#
_cell.length_a   1.000
_cell.length_b   1.000
_cell.length_c   1.000
_cell.angle_alpha   90.00
_cell.angle_beta   90.00
_cell.angle_gamma   90.00
#
_symmetry.space_group_name_H-M   'P 1'
#
loop_
_entity.id
_entity.type
_entity.pdbx_description
1 polymer ?
#
loop_
_entity_poly.entity_id
_entity_poly.type
_entity_poly.pdbx_seq_one_letter_code
_entity_poly.pdbx_strand_id
1 'polypeptide(L)'
;MANGSITQVIGSTFDVEFPENSIPAIYNAVRIDSANKGVELHLVGEVQQHLGGGKVRCVALGSTDGLTRGAEVKDTGAPLSVPVGKATLGRVFNLLGEPIDSRGPVETQERWPIHRDPPPVKELTTKTELFETGIKVKIGRAHV
;
A
#
# COMPACT_ATOMS: atom_id res chain seq x y z
N MET A 1 7.03 -13.77 -9.25
CA MET A 1 6.23 -13.40 -8.07
C MET A 1 6.37 -14.52 -7.07
N ALA A 2 6.75 -14.20 -5.85
CA ALA A 2 6.93 -15.20 -4.80
C ALA A 2 5.60 -15.43 -4.08
N ASN A 3 5.33 -16.70 -3.74
CA ASN A 3 4.20 -17.08 -2.92
C ASN A 3 4.69 -17.45 -1.53
N GLY A 4 4.06 -16.90 -0.52
CA GLY A 4 4.27 -17.19 0.88
C GLY A 4 3.01 -17.68 1.56
N SER A 5 3.10 -18.01 2.82
CA SER A 5 1.96 -18.40 3.65
C SER A 5 1.95 -17.64 4.97
N ILE A 6 0.76 -17.28 5.45
CA ILE A 6 0.59 -16.61 6.73
C ILE A 6 0.93 -17.56 7.88
N THR A 7 1.85 -17.14 8.73
CA THR A 7 2.25 -17.88 9.93
C THR A 7 1.58 -17.37 11.18
N GLN A 8 1.29 -16.06 11.25
CA GLN A 8 0.69 -15.43 12.42
C GLN A 8 -0.10 -14.18 12.02
N VAL A 9 -1.19 -13.89 12.75
CA VAL A 9 -1.98 -12.66 12.63
C VAL A 9 -2.08 -12.02 14.01
N ILE A 10 -1.74 -10.73 14.10
CA ILE A 10 -1.73 -9.95 15.34
C ILE A 10 -2.37 -8.59 15.08
N GLY A 11 -3.68 -8.48 15.29
CA GLY A 11 -4.41 -7.24 15.01
C GLY A 11 -4.28 -6.84 13.53
N SER A 12 -3.74 -5.65 13.27
CA SER A 12 -3.51 -5.11 11.92
C SER A 12 -2.18 -5.56 11.29
N THR A 13 -1.41 -6.42 11.97
CA THR A 13 -0.15 -6.96 11.45
C THR A 13 -0.26 -8.47 11.26
N PHE A 14 0.48 -8.99 10.28
CA PHE A 14 0.56 -10.41 10.04
C PHE A 14 1.97 -10.80 9.59
N ASP A 15 2.39 -12.00 9.96
CA ASP A 15 3.69 -12.54 9.59
C ASP A 15 3.51 -13.58 8.48
N VAL A 16 4.36 -13.50 7.48
CA VAL A 16 4.34 -14.37 6.29
C VAL A 16 5.68 -15.05 6.16
N GLU A 17 5.66 -16.32 5.86
CA GLU A 17 6.84 -17.10 5.53
C GLU A 17 6.94 -17.29 4.01
N PHE A 18 8.06 -16.87 3.45
CA PHE A 18 8.42 -17.02 2.04
C PHE A 18 9.61 -17.98 1.90
N PRO A 19 9.79 -18.63 0.74
CA PRO A 19 11.01 -19.37 0.46
C PRO A 19 12.24 -18.46 0.59
N GLU A 20 13.35 -18.96 1.15
CA GLU A 20 14.55 -18.18 1.45
C GLU A 20 15.12 -17.40 0.25
N ASN A 21 14.95 -17.94 -0.95
CA ASN A 21 15.46 -17.30 -2.19
C ASN A 21 14.48 -16.28 -2.81
N SER A 22 13.35 -16.00 -2.17
CA SER A 22 12.29 -15.16 -2.72
C SER A 22 11.58 -14.30 -1.67
N ILE A 23 12.35 -13.81 -0.71
CA ILE A 23 11.85 -12.93 0.34
C ILE A 23 11.56 -11.55 -0.26
N PRO A 24 10.33 -11.00 -0.10
CA PRO A 24 10.00 -9.67 -0.58
C PRO A 24 10.88 -8.59 0.04
N ALA A 25 11.18 -7.55 -0.73
CA ALA A 25 11.86 -6.36 -0.20
C ALA A 25 10.95 -5.60 0.79
N ILE A 26 11.57 -4.86 1.69
CA ILE A 26 10.85 -3.93 2.58
C ILE A 26 10.09 -2.92 1.71
N TYR A 27 8.87 -2.60 2.13
CA TYR A 27 7.89 -1.78 1.42
C TYR A 27 7.23 -2.43 0.19
N ASN A 28 7.57 -3.66 -0.18
CA ASN A 28 6.79 -4.35 -1.20
C ASN A 28 5.35 -4.53 -0.74
N ALA A 29 4.42 -4.35 -1.67
CA ALA A 29 3.03 -4.70 -1.45
C ALA A 29 2.85 -6.22 -1.63
N VAL A 30 2.09 -6.82 -0.73
CA VAL A 30 1.69 -8.23 -0.80
C VAL A 30 0.17 -8.33 -0.89
N ARG A 31 -0.34 -9.28 -1.67
CA ARG A 31 -1.76 -9.52 -1.85
C ARG A 31 -2.18 -10.85 -1.25
N ILE A 32 -3.34 -10.84 -0.63
CA ILE A 32 -4.00 -12.01 -0.09
C ILE A 32 -5.38 -12.06 -0.71
N ASP A 33 -5.59 -13.06 -1.55
CA ASP A 33 -6.88 -13.37 -2.12
C ASP A 33 -7.29 -14.74 -1.57
N SER A 34 -8.16 -14.76 -0.59
CA SER A 34 -8.60 -15.98 0.08
C SER A 34 -10.11 -16.08 0.07
N ALA A 35 -10.63 -17.21 -0.39
CA ALA A 35 -12.03 -17.58 -0.24
C ALA A 35 -12.13 -18.62 0.88
N ASN A 36 -12.46 -18.19 2.09
CA ASN A 36 -12.63 -19.09 3.22
C ASN A 36 -14.07 -19.02 3.75
N LYS A 37 -14.73 -20.17 3.86
CA LYS A 37 -16.10 -20.31 4.39
C LYS A 37 -17.15 -19.37 3.73
N GLY A 38 -17.00 -19.08 2.43
CA GLY A 38 -17.95 -18.24 1.70
C GLY A 38 -17.72 -16.73 1.85
N VAL A 39 -16.64 -16.32 2.51
CA VAL A 39 -16.21 -14.92 2.57
C VAL A 39 -15.00 -14.76 1.65
N GLU A 40 -15.15 -13.95 0.62
CA GLU A 40 -14.02 -13.53 -0.20
C GLU A 40 -13.26 -12.41 0.52
N LEU A 41 -11.99 -12.67 0.81
CA LEU A 41 -11.11 -11.70 1.43
C LEU A 41 -10.10 -11.23 0.39
N HIS A 42 -10.16 -9.93 0.09
CA HIS A 42 -9.16 -9.22 -0.71
C HIS A 42 -8.41 -8.26 0.20
N LEU A 43 -7.22 -8.61 0.59
CA LEU A 43 -6.40 -7.79 1.47
C LEU A 43 -5.06 -7.47 0.82
N VAL A 44 -4.66 -6.21 0.91
CA VAL A 44 -3.31 -5.78 0.58
C VAL A 44 -2.58 -5.46 1.87
N GLY A 45 -1.34 -5.91 1.96
CA GLY A 45 -0.44 -5.56 3.05
C GLY A 45 0.88 -5.02 2.51
N GLU A 46 1.65 -4.43 3.38
CA GLU A 46 2.97 -3.89 3.07
C GLU A 46 4.02 -4.53 3.98
N VAL A 47 5.13 -4.98 3.39
CA VAL A 47 6.25 -5.55 4.13
C VAL A 47 6.96 -4.45 4.92
N GLN A 48 7.00 -4.57 6.25
CA GLN A 48 7.63 -3.57 7.12
C GLN A 48 8.94 -4.04 7.73
N GLN A 49 9.10 -5.34 7.90
CA GLN A 49 10.28 -5.88 8.60
C GLN A 49 10.60 -7.30 8.14
N HIS A 50 11.88 -7.61 8.00
CA HIS A 50 12.38 -8.97 7.90
C HIS A 50 12.65 -9.54 9.30
N LEU A 51 12.06 -10.69 9.60
CA LEU A 51 12.19 -11.35 10.91
C LEU A 51 13.29 -12.42 10.93
N GLY A 52 13.87 -12.74 9.76
CA GLY A 52 14.80 -13.85 9.59
C GLY A 52 14.10 -15.19 9.28
N GLY A 53 14.87 -16.18 8.79
CA GLY A 53 14.34 -17.50 8.45
C GLY A 53 13.21 -17.48 7.41
N GLY A 54 13.30 -16.62 6.39
CA GLY A 54 12.27 -16.50 5.36
C GLY A 54 11.01 -15.76 5.80
N LYS A 55 10.96 -15.25 7.04
CA LYS A 55 9.76 -14.58 7.58
C LYS A 55 9.83 -13.07 7.47
N VAL A 56 8.71 -12.48 7.09
CA VAL A 56 8.51 -11.04 7.02
C VAL A 56 7.29 -10.63 7.81
N ARG A 57 7.33 -9.44 8.41
CA ARG A 57 6.18 -8.82 9.05
C ARG A 57 5.57 -7.80 8.12
N CYS A 58 4.26 -7.90 7.95
CA CYS A 58 3.48 -7.03 7.10
C CYS A 58 2.43 -6.27 7.92
N VAL A 59 2.12 -5.06 7.47
CA VAL A 59 0.98 -4.28 7.98
C VAL A 59 -0.16 -4.37 6.97
N ALA A 60 -1.34 -4.71 7.46
CA ALA A 60 -2.55 -4.78 6.65
C ALA A 60 -3.05 -3.38 6.30
N LEU A 61 -3.38 -3.16 5.04
CA LEU A 61 -3.99 -1.94 4.53
C LEU A 61 -5.52 -2.06 4.43
N GLY A 62 -6.11 -2.89 5.24
CA GLY A 62 -7.55 -3.15 5.35
C GLY A 62 -7.86 -3.98 6.59
N SER A 63 -9.13 -4.45 6.70
CA SER A 63 -9.50 -5.35 7.79
C SER A 63 -8.81 -6.70 7.64
N THR A 64 -8.33 -7.22 8.77
CA THR A 64 -7.77 -8.56 8.88
C THR A 64 -8.81 -9.61 9.28
N ASP A 65 -10.08 -9.21 9.36
CA ASP A 65 -11.18 -10.11 9.71
C ASP A 65 -11.29 -11.25 8.69
N GLY A 66 -11.30 -12.48 9.18
CA GLY A 66 -11.32 -13.67 8.33
C GLY A 66 -9.94 -14.13 7.82
N LEU A 67 -8.87 -13.40 8.12
CA LEU A 67 -7.52 -13.81 7.79
C LEU A 67 -7.08 -14.97 8.67
N THR A 68 -6.62 -16.06 8.04
CA THR A 68 -6.24 -17.29 8.75
C THR A 68 -4.78 -17.67 8.49
N ARG A 69 -4.19 -18.40 9.45
CA ARG A 69 -2.89 -19.03 9.23
C ARG A 69 -2.96 -19.99 8.05
N GLY A 70 -1.88 -20.05 7.27
CA GLY A 70 -1.80 -20.88 6.08
C GLY A 70 -2.42 -20.28 4.83
N ALA A 71 -3.07 -19.10 4.93
CA ALA A 71 -3.56 -18.40 3.74
C ALA A 71 -2.39 -18.01 2.83
N GLU A 72 -2.60 -18.15 1.52
CA GLU A 72 -1.59 -17.81 0.51
C GLU A 72 -1.43 -16.31 0.39
N VAL A 73 -0.18 -15.88 0.32
CA VAL A 73 0.22 -14.47 0.13
C VAL A 73 1.09 -14.36 -1.10
N LYS A 74 0.76 -13.43 -1.99
CA LYS A 74 1.51 -13.17 -3.22
C LYS A 74 2.28 -11.86 -3.11
N ASP A 75 3.59 -11.92 -3.28
CA ASP A 75 4.40 -10.72 -3.46
C ASP A 75 4.11 -10.07 -4.81
N THR A 76 3.85 -8.78 -4.84
CA THR A 76 3.66 -8.03 -6.09
C THR A 76 4.96 -7.67 -6.79
N GLY A 77 6.10 -7.78 -6.07
CA GLY A 77 7.44 -7.43 -6.56
C GLY A 77 7.70 -5.93 -6.59
N ALA A 78 6.79 -5.11 -6.10
CA ALA A 78 6.91 -3.65 -6.10
C ALA A 78 6.19 -3.03 -4.89
N PRO A 79 6.58 -1.81 -4.48
CA PRO A 79 5.82 -1.02 -3.50
C PRO A 79 4.43 -0.66 -4.00
N LEU A 80 3.53 -0.34 -3.06
CA LEU A 80 2.24 0.22 -3.40
C LEU A 80 2.42 1.52 -4.20
N SER A 81 1.70 1.64 -5.31
CA SER A 81 1.74 2.82 -6.18
C SER A 81 0.34 3.37 -6.41
N VAL A 82 0.25 4.67 -6.54
CA VAL A 82 -1.01 5.39 -6.77
C VAL A 82 -0.98 6.11 -8.13
N PRO A 83 -2.13 6.24 -8.79
CA PRO A 83 -2.21 7.01 -10.03
C PRO A 83 -1.95 8.49 -9.74
N VAL A 84 -1.24 9.16 -10.65
CA VAL A 84 -0.92 10.59 -10.55
C VAL A 84 -1.24 11.31 -11.87
N GLY A 85 -1.22 12.63 -11.84
CA GLY A 85 -1.41 13.48 -13.00
C GLY A 85 -2.80 14.09 -13.11
N LYS A 86 -3.05 14.80 -14.19
CA LYS A 86 -4.28 15.60 -14.40
C LYS A 86 -5.56 14.76 -14.41
N ALA A 87 -5.48 13.49 -14.81
CA ALA A 87 -6.64 12.59 -14.84
C ALA A 87 -7.17 12.23 -13.45
N THR A 88 -6.40 12.49 -12.39
CA THR A 88 -6.82 12.25 -11.00
C THR A 88 -7.60 13.42 -10.39
N LEU A 89 -7.59 14.58 -11.03
CA LEU A 89 -8.27 15.76 -10.51
C LEU A 89 -9.79 15.56 -10.50
N GLY A 90 -10.42 15.93 -9.38
CA GLY A 90 -11.86 15.81 -9.17
C GLY A 90 -12.35 14.37 -9.02
N ARG A 91 -11.45 13.41 -8.79
CA ARG A 91 -11.75 11.99 -8.54
C ARG A 91 -11.54 11.66 -7.06
N VAL A 92 -12.21 10.61 -6.60
CA VAL A 92 -12.09 10.10 -5.22
C VAL A 92 -11.50 8.70 -5.28
N PHE A 93 -10.46 8.48 -4.47
CA PHE A 93 -9.72 7.22 -4.43
C PHE A 93 -9.73 6.61 -3.03
N ASN A 94 -9.64 5.29 -2.97
CA ASN A 94 -9.27 4.60 -1.74
C ASN A 94 -7.75 4.69 -1.52
N LEU A 95 -7.26 4.14 -0.41
CA LEU A 95 -5.83 4.16 -0.09
C LEU A 95 -4.96 3.34 -1.06
N LEU A 96 -5.56 2.43 -1.82
CA LEU A 96 -4.85 1.63 -2.85
C LEU A 96 -4.77 2.36 -4.20
N GLY A 97 -5.32 3.58 -4.29
CA GLY A 97 -5.38 4.34 -5.52
C GLY A 97 -6.42 3.83 -6.53
N GLU A 98 -7.46 3.15 -6.03
CA GLU A 98 -8.59 2.71 -6.85
C GLU A 98 -9.72 3.74 -6.74
N PRO A 99 -10.36 4.12 -7.87
CA PRO A 99 -11.44 5.10 -7.83
C PRO A 99 -12.69 4.51 -7.15
N ILE A 100 -13.26 5.28 -6.21
CA ILE A 100 -14.48 4.91 -5.45
C ILE A 100 -15.65 5.85 -5.72
N ASP A 101 -15.52 6.74 -6.70
CA ASP A 101 -16.51 7.75 -7.05
C ASP A 101 -17.54 7.29 -8.08
N SER A 102 -17.59 6.01 -8.44
CA SER A 102 -18.50 5.40 -9.42
C SER A 102 -18.41 6.01 -10.83
N ARG A 103 -17.31 6.70 -11.16
CA ARG A 103 -17.09 7.34 -12.47
C ARG A 103 -16.25 6.49 -13.42
N GLY A 104 -16.06 5.21 -13.12
CA GLY A 104 -15.23 4.29 -13.91
C GLY A 104 -13.73 4.42 -13.63
N PRO A 105 -12.92 3.62 -14.30
CA PRO A 105 -11.47 3.59 -14.09
C PRO A 105 -10.83 4.93 -14.45
N VAL A 106 -9.68 5.21 -13.85
CA VAL A 106 -8.86 6.38 -14.19
C VAL A 106 -7.74 5.93 -15.11
N GLU A 107 -7.77 6.40 -16.34
CA GLU A 107 -6.71 6.14 -17.31
C GLU A 107 -5.55 7.11 -17.06
N THR A 108 -4.57 6.66 -16.30
CA THR A 108 -3.30 7.36 -16.16
C THR A 108 -2.18 6.50 -16.70
N GLN A 109 -1.24 7.12 -17.40
CA GLN A 109 -0.02 6.45 -17.85
C GLN A 109 1.05 6.44 -16.76
N GLU A 110 0.86 7.23 -15.70
CA GLU A 110 1.86 7.44 -14.67
C GLU A 110 1.32 7.03 -13.29
N ARG A 111 2.08 6.18 -12.60
CA ARG A 111 1.83 5.78 -11.21
C ARG A 111 3.10 6.00 -10.41
N TRP A 112 2.96 6.53 -9.22
CA TRP A 112 4.08 6.78 -8.33
C TRP A 112 4.01 5.85 -7.12
N PRO A 113 5.16 5.27 -6.70
CA PRO A 113 5.22 4.55 -5.45
C PRO A 113 4.97 5.52 -4.28
N ILE A 114 4.30 5.04 -3.23
CA ILE A 114 4.01 5.85 -2.05
C ILE A 114 5.28 6.18 -1.25
N HIS A 115 6.30 5.30 -1.34
CA HIS A 115 7.63 5.55 -0.77
C HIS A 115 8.53 6.12 -1.88
N ARG A 116 8.83 7.40 -1.79
CA ARG A 116 9.72 8.12 -2.70
C ARG A 116 10.61 9.07 -1.91
N ASP A 117 11.79 9.28 -2.45
CA ASP A 117 12.67 10.32 -1.95
C ASP A 117 12.06 11.71 -2.18
N PRO A 118 12.29 12.67 -1.28
CA PRO A 118 11.87 14.05 -1.49
C PRO A 118 12.58 14.63 -2.72
N PRO A 119 11.97 15.59 -3.42
CA PRO A 119 12.61 16.27 -4.53
C PRO A 119 13.91 16.94 -4.06
N PRO A 120 14.98 16.90 -4.88
CA PRO A 120 16.24 17.54 -4.52
C PRO A 120 16.05 19.06 -4.39
N VAL A 121 16.84 19.68 -3.53
CA VAL A 121 16.74 21.13 -3.22
C VAL A 121 16.79 22.01 -4.47
N LYS A 122 17.47 21.55 -5.51
CA LYS A 122 17.58 22.26 -6.80
C LYS A 122 16.25 22.39 -7.55
N GLU A 123 15.33 21.47 -7.31
CA GLU A 123 14.01 21.44 -7.94
C GLU A 123 12.93 22.13 -7.10
N LEU A 124 13.28 22.57 -5.88
CA LEU A 124 12.36 23.31 -5.03
C LEU A 124 12.16 24.74 -5.55
N THR A 125 10.91 25.14 -5.69
CA THR A 125 10.58 26.53 -6.01
C THR A 125 10.79 27.39 -4.78
N THR A 126 11.43 28.54 -4.96
CA THR A 126 11.60 29.55 -3.88
C THR A 126 10.34 30.39 -3.66
N LYS A 127 9.32 30.21 -4.49
CA LYS A 127 8.05 30.92 -4.37
C LYS A 127 7.14 30.20 -3.38
N THR A 128 6.60 30.92 -2.42
CA THR A 128 5.56 30.41 -1.53
C THR A 128 4.24 30.36 -2.30
N GLU A 129 3.77 29.15 -2.59
CA GLU A 129 2.48 28.91 -3.24
C GLU A 129 1.55 28.22 -2.25
N LEU A 130 0.31 28.70 -2.18
CA LEU A 130 -0.71 28.08 -1.33
C LEU A 130 -1.24 26.80 -2.02
N PHE A 131 -1.11 25.66 -1.36
CA PHE A 131 -1.70 24.41 -1.83
C PHE A 131 -2.98 24.10 -1.07
N GLU A 132 -4.12 24.32 -1.71
CA GLU A 132 -5.43 24.03 -1.12
C GLU A 132 -5.70 22.52 -1.17
N THR A 133 -5.63 21.85 -0.03
CA THR A 133 -5.83 20.39 0.08
C THR A 133 -7.30 20.02 0.27
N GLY A 134 -8.18 20.96 0.59
CA GLY A 134 -9.56 20.68 1.02
C GLY A 134 -9.67 20.01 2.41
N ILE A 135 -8.56 19.76 3.07
CA ILE A 135 -8.53 19.12 4.39
C ILE A 135 -8.55 20.19 5.47
N LYS A 136 -9.70 20.41 6.08
CA LYS A 136 -9.92 21.47 7.10
C LYS A 136 -9.05 21.34 8.36
N VAL A 137 -8.55 20.14 8.67
CA VAL A 137 -7.79 19.84 9.91
C VAL A 137 -6.30 20.16 9.81
N LYS A 138 -5.76 20.40 8.62
CA LYS A 138 -4.34 20.74 8.42
C LYS A 138 -3.98 22.21 8.60
N ILE A 139 -4.96 23.07 8.88
CA ILE A 139 -4.75 24.49 9.18
C ILE A 139 -4.12 24.58 10.58
N GLY A 140 -2.82 24.79 10.67
CA GLY A 140 -2.11 24.95 11.94
C GLY A 140 -0.79 24.20 12.05
N ARG A 141 -0.48 23.29 11.12
CA ARG A 141 0.82 22.60 11.07
C ARG A 141 1.82 23.15 10.04
N ALA A 142 1.42 24.16 9.29
CA ALA A 142 2.26 24.80 8.28
C ALA A 142 3.20 25.90 8.82
N HIS A 143 3.30 26.05 10.14
CA HIS A 143 4.11 27.06 10.78
C HIS A 143 5.09 26.48 11.80
N VAL A 144 5.74 25.37 11.45
CA VAL A 144 6.90 24.90 12.23
C VAL A 144 8.04 24.66 11.28
#